data_4f45cf7f611696d0f6205a156ea6c611
#
_entry.id   4f45cf7f611696d0f6205a156ea6c611
#
_cell.length_a   1.000
_cell.length_b   1.000
_cell.length_c   1.000
_cell.angle_alpha   90.00
_cell.angle_beta   90.00
_cell.angle_gamma   90.00
#
_symmetry.space_group_name_H-M   'P 1'
#
loop_
_entity.id
_entity.type
_entity.pdbx_description
1 polymer ?
#
loop_
_entity_poly.entity_id
_entity_poly.type
_entity_poly.pdbx_seq_one_letter_code
_entity_poly.pdbx_strand_id
1 'polypeptide(L)'
;LGIAAFVAIGVGAGAAGMMCAAVAAQQGKRVVLIDHAAKLAEKIRISGGGRCNFTNINATPQNFLSENPHFCKSALSRYTPQDFLALVKKYRIGYHEKHKGQLFCNESAEQIIDMLKDECAAGGVHWRMPCKIDNVVQQVDGGFVLQTDSGDIETASIVIATGGLSIPKIGATDFAYRIAKQFDLAMV
;
A
#
# COMPACT_ATOMS: atom_id res chain seq x y z
N LEU A 1 -27.81 -11.35 -11.87
CA LEU A 1 -26.57 -11.95 -11.36
C LEU A 1 -25.87 -10.86 -10.60
N GLY A 2 -26.06 -10.81 -9.26
CA GLY A 2 -25.44 -9.81 -8.42
C GLY A 2 -23.93 -9.91 -8.55
N ILE A 3 -23.29 -8.82 -8.96
CA ILE A 3 -21.84 -8.67 -8.87
C ILE A 3 -21.55 -8.68 -7.38
N ALA A 4 -21.01 -9.79 -6.90
CA ALA A 4 -20.72 -9.92 -5.49
C ALA A 4 -19.68 -8.83 -5.12
N ALA A 5 -20.10 -7.82 -4.37
CA ALA A 5 -19.30 -6.65 -3.99
C ALA A 5 -17.95 -7.05 -3.39
N PHE A 6 -16.90 -6.30 -3.68
CA PHE A 6 -15.60 -6.49 -3.04
C PHE A 6 -15.72 -6.17 -1.55
N VAL A 7 -15.05 -6.93 -0.71
CA VAL A 7 -15.05 -6.67 0.74
C VAL A 7 -14.11 -5.52 1.09
N ALA A 8 -13.04 -5.36 0.30
CA ALA A 8 -12.10 -4.26 0.47
C ALA A 8 -11.49 -3.83 -0.87
N ILE A 9 -11.28 -2.53 -1.02
CA ILE A 9 -10.55 -1.94 -2.14
C ILE A 9 -9.31 -1.25 -1.60
N GLY A 10 -8.14 -1.64 -2.13
CA GLY A 10 -6.90 -0.88 -1.95
C GLY A 10 -6.76 0.16 -3.06
N VAL A 11 -6.54 1.42 -2.71
CA VAL A 11 -6.24 2.48 -3.68
C VAL A 11 -4.77 2.86 -3.56
N GLY A 12 -4.00 2.58 -4.61
CA GLY A 12 -2.56 2.76 -4.68
C GLY A 12 -1.78 1.44 -4.63
N ALA A 13 -1.15 1.05 -5.74
CA ALA A 13 -0.34 -0.17 -5.88
C ALA A 13 1.13 0.06 -5.49
N GLY A 14 1.35 0.79 -4.42
CA GLY A 14 2.64 0.94 -3.74
C GLY A 14 2.85 -0.11 -2.65
N ALA A 15 3.90 0.05 -1.84
CA ALA A 15 4.24 -0.89 -0.74
C ALA A 15 3.08 -1.12 0.23
N ALA A 16 2.45 -0.04 0.71
CA ALA A 16 1.36 -0.11 1.68
C ALA A 16 0.12 -0.78 1.10
N GLY A 17 -0.27 -0.41 -0.14
CA GLY A 17 -1.45 -0.97 -0.80
C GLY A 17 -1.30 -2.44 -1.13
N MET A 18 -0.17 -2.85 -1.70
CA MET A 18 0.11 -4.26 -2.00
C MET A 18 0.15 -5.11 -0.72
N MET A 19 0.86 -4.66 0.32
CA MET A 19 0.94 -5.38 1.59
C MET A 19 -0.43 -5.52 2.26
N CYS A 20 -1.21 -4.43 2.31
CA CYS A 20 -2.57 -4.45 2.85
C CYS A 20 -3.49 -5.40 2.06
N ALA A 21 -3.44 -5.33 0.73
CA ALA A 21 -4.24 -6.18 -0.15
C ALA A 21 -3.88 -7.66 0.01
N ALA A 22 -2.59 -7.99 0.03
CA ALA A 22 -2.10 -9.35 0.23
C ALA A 22 -2.59 -9.93 1.56
N VAL A 23 -2.36 -9.21 2.67
CA VAL A 23 -2.77 -9.67 4.00
C VAL A 23 -4.28 -9.87 4.10
N ALA A 24 -5.07 -8.92 3.61
CA ALA A 24 -6.53 -9.03 3.65
C ALA A 24 -7.03 -10.21 2.79
N ALA A 25 -6.48 -10.38 1.60
CA ALA A 25 -6.87 -11.46 0.69
C ALA A 25 -6.48 -12.84 1.23
N GLN A 26 -5.30 -12.99 1.81
CA GLN A 26 -4.86 -14.23 2.45
C GLN A 26 -5.70 -14.59 3.70
N GLN A 27 -6.39 -13.60 4.27
CA GLN A 27 -7.40 -13.82 5.33
C GLN A 27 -8.81 -14.10 4.76
N GLY A 28 -8.94 -14.42 3.48
CA GLY A 28 -10.18 -14.80 2.83
C GLY A 28 -11.07 -13.62 2.41
N LYS A 29 -10.57 -12.37 2.40
CA LYS A 29 -11.32 -11.23 1.90
C LYS A 29 -11.19 -11.14 0.37
N ARG A 30 -12.28 -10.82 -0.33
CA ARG A 30 -12.22 -10.47 -1.75
C ARG A 30 -11.70 -9.04 -1.88
N VAL A 31 -10.52 -8.90 -2.46
CA VAL A 31 -9.80 -7.62 -2.55
C VAL A 31 -9.56 -7.25 -4.01
N VAL A 32 -9.84 -5.99 -4.36
CA VAL A 32 -9.31 -5.38 -5.58
C VAL A 32 -8.30 -4.30 -5.22
N LEU A 33 -7.20 -4.26 -5.93
CA LEU A 33 -6.17 -3.24 -5.84
C LEU A 33 -6.19 -2.38 -7.09
N ILE A 34 -6.38 -1.07 -6.89
CA ILE A 34 -6.57 -0.10 -7.98
C ILE A 34 -5.41 0.90 -7.96
N ASP A 35 -4.88 1.20 -9.15
CA ASP A 35 -3.94 2.31 -9.31
C ASP A 35 -4.18 3.00 -10.67
N HIS A 36 -4.01 4.33 -10.69
CA HIS A 36 -4.13 5.12 -11.90
C HIS A 36 -2.91 4.95 -12.84
N ALA A 37 -1.78 4.54 -12.29
CA ALA A 37 -0.54 4.36 -13.04
C ALA A 37 -0.54 3.01 -13.79
N ALA A 38 0.07 3.00 -14.97
CA ALA A 38 0.29 1.77 -15.73
C ALA A 38 1.39 0.88 -15.12
N LYS A 39 2.31 1.48 -14.36
CA LYS A 39 3.37 0.77 -13.62
C LYS A 39 3.15 0.89 -12.13
N LEU A 40 3.13 -0.25 -11.45
CA LEU A 40 3.03 -0.28 -9.99
C LEU A 40 4.37 0.04 -9.31
N ALA A 41 4.28 0.49 -8.05
CA ALA A 41 5.39 0.55 -7.12
C ALA A 41 6.58 1.43 -7.53
N GLU A 42 6.37 2.50 -8.30
CA GLU A 42 7.45 3.38 -8.78
C GLU A 42 8.32 3.93 -7.63
N LYS A 43 7.72 4.24 -6.48
CA LYS A 43 8.46 4.73 -5.32
C LYS A 43 9.41 3.66 -4.73
N ILE A 44 9.02 2.38 -4.75
CA ILE A 44 9.90 1.27 -4.38
C ILE A 44 11.04 1.18 -5.38
N ARG A 45 10.71 1.19 -6.68
CA ARG A 45 11.65 1.01 -7.80
C ARG A 45 12.80 2.00 -7.77
N ILE A 46 12.51 3.28 -7.50
CA ILE A 46 13.54 4.34 -7.48
C ILE A 46 14.23 4.49 -6.12
N SER A 47 13.68 3.93 -5.05
CA SER A 47 14.22 4.10 -3.71
C SER A 47 15.61 3.45 -3.59
N GLY A 48 16.48 4.05 -2.78
CA GLY A 48 17.81 3.53 -2.55
C GLY A 48 18.68 3.42 -3.81
N GLY A 49 18.42 4.24 -4.83
CA GLY A 49 19.14 4.17 -6.11
C GLY A 49 18.83 2.90 -6.90
N GLY A 50 17.58 2.43 -6.86
CA GLY A 50 17.13 1.21 -7.54
C GLY A 50 17.35 -0.08 -6.75
N ARG A 51 17.84 0.01 -5.51
CA ARG A 51 18.07 -1.15 -4.63
C ARG A 51 17.09 -1.27 -3.49
N CYS A 52 16.09 -0.44 -3.43
CA CYS A 52 15.08 -0.37 -2.38
C CYS A 52 15.65 -0.32 -0.96
N ASN A 53 15.59 0.83 -0.30
CA ASN A 53 15.71 0.87 1.15
C ASN A 53 14.41 0.32 1.75
N PHE A 54 14.34 -0.99 1.98
CA PHE A 54 13.09 -1.65 2.29
C PHE A 54 12.72 -1.64 3.79
N THR A 55 13.69 -1.50 4.68
CA THR A 55 13.46 -1.34 6.13
C THR A 55 14.65 -0.75 6.86
N ASN A 56 14.43 -0.41 8.14
CA ASN A 56 15.49 -0.10 9.09
C ASN A 56 15.31 -1.00 10.34
N ILE A 57 16.32 -1.81 10.67
CA ILE A 57 16.26 -2.75 11.79
C ILE A 57 16.14 -2.08 13.15
N ASN A 58 16.51 -0.79 13.23
CA ASN A 58 16.43 0.01 14.45
C ASN A 58 15.16 0.87 14.51
N ALA A 59 14.19 0.68 13.58
CA ALA A 59 12.96 1.45 13.58
C ALA A 59 12.10 1.12 14.81
N THR A 60 11.79 2.15 15.58
CA THR A 60 10.97 2.09 16.79
C THR A 60 9.93 3.21 16.74
N PRO A 61 8.88 3.18 17.56
CA PRO A 61 7.90 4.27 17.60
C PRO A 61 8.49 5.67 17.83
N GLN A 62 9.63 5.76 18.50
CA GLN A 62 10.33 7.02 18.76
C GLN A 62 10.91 7.69 17.50
N ASN A 63 11.07 6.93 16.43
CA ASN A 63 11.56 7.46 15.14
C ASN A 63 10.44 8.11 14.30
N PHE A 64 9.18 8.03 14.73
CA PHE A 64 8.03 8.58 14.04
C PHE A 64 7.52 9.82 14.78
N LEU A 65 7.74 10.97 14.17
CA LEU A 65 7.33 12.25 14.74
C LEU A 65 5.91 12.58 14.29
N SER A 66 5.02 12.85 15.24
CA SER A 66 3.67 13.34 15.00
C SER A 66 3.12 14.02 16.25
N GLU A 67 2.02 14.77 16.13
CA GLU A 67 1.32 15.35 17.28
C GLU A 67 0.81 14.28 18.26
N ASN A 68 0.47 13.08 17.75
CA ASN A 68 0.14 11.92 18.58
C ASN A 68 1.31 10.93 18.61
N PRO A 69 2.16 10.94 19.66
CA PRO A 69 3.33 10.06 19.76
C PRO A 69 2.96 8.58 19.93
N HIS A 70 1.67 8.26 20.10
CA HIS A 70 1.18 6.90 20.24
C HIS A 70 0.62 6.33 18.95
N PHE A 71 0.42 7.16 17.92
CA PHE A 71 -0.26 6.77 16.67
C PHE A 71 0.30 5.50 16.02
N CYS A 72 1.62 5.39 15.92
CA CYS A 72 2.27 4.25 15.24
C CYS A 72 2.55 3.03 16.14
N LYS A 73 2.39 3.15 17.48
CA LYS A 73 2.81 2.09 18.42
C LYS A 73 2.13 0.75 18.14
N SER A 74 0.81 0.75 17.97
CA SER A 74 0.06 -0.48 17.69
C SER A 74 0.47 -1.14 16.38
N ALA A 75 0.66 -0.35 15.31
CA ALA A 75 1.08 -0.86 14.02
C ALA A 75 2.47 -1.50 14.10
N LEU A 76 3.45 -0.79 14.68
CA LEU A 76 4.83 -1.26 14.79
C LEU A 76 5.02 -2.44 15.76
N SER A 77 4.12 -2.60 16.75
CA SER A 77 4.13 -3.78 17.63
C SER A 77 3.53 -5.02 16.98
N ARG A 78 2.64 -4.86 16.01
CA ARG A 78 2.00 -5.97 15.29
C ARG A 78 2.75 -6.42 14.06
N TYR A 79 3.52 -5.54 13.47
CA TYR A 79 4.36 -5.83 12.31
C TYR A 79 5.68 -5.05 12.43
N THR A 80 6.70 -5.79 12.83
CA THR A 80 8.02 -5.24 13.14
C THR A 80 8.94 -5.24 11.91
N PRO A 81 10.06 -4.52 11.94
CA PRO A 81 11.11 -4.67 10.92
C PRO A 81 11.58 -6.12 10.74
N GLN A 82 11.60 -6.91 11.82
CA GLN A 82 11.98 -8.31 11.79
C GLN A 82 10.97 -9.20 11.07
N ASP A 83 9.67 -8.88 11.18
CA ASP A 83 8.62 -9.60 10.44
C ASP A 83 8.77 -9.37 8.94
N PHE A 84 9.02 -8.12 8.51
CA PHE A 84 9.29 -7.84 7.11
C PHE A 84 10.58 -8.51 6.62
N LEU A 85 11.61 -8.53 7.45
CA LEU A 85 12.86 -9.21 7.14
C LEU A 85 12.68 -10.74 7.03
N ALA A 86 11.80 -11.33 7.84
CA ALA A 86 11.43 -12.75 7.70
C ALA A 86 10.76 -13.02 6.35
N LEU A 87 9.90 -12.12 5.88
CA LEU A 87 9.29 -12.21 4.55
C LEU A 87 10.35 -12.12 3.44
N VAL A 88 11.26 -11.15 3.51
CA VAL A 88 12.38 -10.99 2.56
C VAL A 88 13.22 -12.27 2.49
N LYS A 89 13.51 -12.88 3.64
CA LYS A 89 14.25 -14.16 3.73
C LYS A 89 13.45 -15.34 3.13
N LYS A 90 12.14 -15.41 3.36
CA LYS A 90 11.24 -16.41 2.76
C LYS A 90 11.39 -16.43 1.23
N TYR A 91 11.49 -15.25 0.63
CA TYR A 91 11.70 -15.08 -0.81
C TYR A 91 13.16 -15.14 -1.26
N ARG A 92 14.08 -15.47 -0.35
CA ARG A 92 15.54 -15.61 -0.62
C ARG A 92 16.15 -14.37 -1.26
N ILE A 93 15.65 -13.19 -0.93
CA ILE A 93 16.17 -11.91 -1.42
C ILE A 93 17.44 -11.57 -0.63
N GLY A 94 18.56 -11.45 -1.34
CA GLY A 94 19.84 -11.02 -0.75
C GLY A 94 19.81 -9.53 -0.40
N TYR A 95 20.35 -9.18 0.77
CA TYR A 95 20.37 -7.80 1.26
C TYR A 95 21.63 -7.50 2.06
N HIS A 96 21.91 -6.22 2.24
CA HIS A 96 22.98 -5.71 3.07
C HIS A 96 22.54 -4.50 3.89
N GLU A 97 23.20 -4.28 5.00
CA GLU A 97 23.09 -3.02 5.75
C GLU A 97 24.07 -2.00 5.15
N LYS A 98 23.58 -0.80 4.88
CA LYS A 98 24.41 0.29 4.38
C LYS A 98 24.98 1.12 5.54
N HIS A 99 24.13 1.70 6.37
CA HIS A 99 24.49 2.41 7.60
C HIS A 99 23.26 2.63 8.48
N LYS A 100 23.46 2.78 9.77
CA LYS A 100 22.41 3.10 10.76
C LYS A 100 21.19 2.17 10.70
N GLY A 101 21.40 0.89 10.41
CA GLY A 101 20.35 -0.12 10.36
C GLY A 101 19.50 -0.12 9.07
N GLN A 102 19.82 0.69 8.08
CA GLN A 102 19.12 0.71 6.80
C GLN A 102 19.48 -0.51 5.94
N LEU A 103 18.47 -1.27 5.50
CA LEU A 103 18.64 -2.47 4.69
C LEU A 103 18.24 -2.23 3.23
N PHE A 104 19.07 -2.72 2.32
CA PHE A 104 18.92 -2.59 0.88
C PHE A 104 19.05 -3.94 0.20
N CYS A 105 18.31 -4.17 -0.89
CA CYS A 105 18.55 -5.33 -1.75
C CYS A 105 19.96 -5.28 -2.36
N ASN A 106 20.57 -6.45 -2.50
CA ASN A 106 21.88 -6.55 -3.15
C ASN A 106 21.81 -6.25 -4.64
N GLU A 107 20.73 -6.66 -5.30
CA GLU A 107 20.60 -6.60 -6.75
C GLU A 107 19.65 -5.48 -7.18
N SER A 108 18.35 -5.61 -6.94
CA SER A 108 17.33 -4.72 -7.48
C SER A 108 16.13 -4.53 -6.56
N ALA A 109 15.53 -3.35 -6.62
CA ALA A 109 14.23 -3.05 -6.01
C ALA A 109 13.10 -3.94 -6.58
N GLU A 110 13.25 -4.47 -7.80
CA GLU A 110 12.27 -5.36 -8.42
C GLU A 110 12.03 -6.62 -7.57
N GLN A 111 13.05 -7.12 -6.86
CA GLN A 111 12.90 -8.28 -5.98
C GLN A 111 11.84 -8.06 -4.90
N ILE A 112 11.78 -6.86 -4.30
CA ILE A 112 10.74 -6.50 -3.32
C ILE A 112 9.38 -6.33 -4.00
N ILE A 113 9.36 -5.76 -5.20
CA ILE A 113 8.13 -5.57 -5.97
C ILE A 113 7.52 -6.94 -6.34
N ASP A 114 8.33 -7.85 -6.85
CA ASP A 114 7.88 -9.18 -7.23
C ASP A 114 7.43 -10.00 -6.01
N MET A 115 8.15 -9.93 -4.90
CA MET A 115 7.73 -10.52 -3.64
C MET A 115 6.32 -10.04 -3.22
N LEU A 116 6.05 -8.74 -3.28
CA LEU A 116 4.74 -8.18 -2.92
C LEU A 116 3.64 -8.59 -3.92
N LYS A 117 3.97 -8.69 -5.20
CA LYS A 117 3.05 -9.23 -6.22
C LYS A 117 2.70 -10.69 -5.96
N ASP A 118 3.69 -11.50 -5.62
CA ASP A 118 3.50 -12.92 -5.31
C ASP A 118 2.64 -13.10 -4.05
N GLU A 119 2.84 -12.29 -3.01
CA GLU A 119 1.98 -12.30 -1.83
C GLU A 119 0.53 -11.89 -2.18
N CYS A 120 0.34 -10.92 -3.08
CA CYS A 120 -0.98 -10.56 -3.61
C CYS A 120 -1.60 -11.72 -4.40
N ALA A 121 -0.82 -12.38 -5.26
CA ALA A 121 -1.26 -13.51 -6.07
C ALA A 121 -1.66 -14.71 -5.18
N ALA A 122 -0.90 -15.00 -4.14
CA ALA A 122 -1.20 -16.04 -3.16
C ALA A 122 -2.56 -15.82 -2.47
N GLY A 123 -2.98 -14.57 -2.27
CA GLY A 123 -4.29 -14.20 -1.73
C GLY A 123 -5.40 -14.10 -2.78
N GLY A 124 -5.09 -14.16 -4.06
CA GLY A 124 -6.06 -13.96 -5.14
C GLY A 124 -6.52 -12.51 -5.28
N VAL A 125 -5.64 -11.53 -5.05
CA VAL A 125 -5.94 -10.11 -5.23
C VAL A 125 -6.27 -9.82 -6.70
N HIS A 126 -7.38 -9.16 -6.94
CA HIS A 126 -7.74 -8.66 -8.26
C HIS A 126 -7.08 -7.31 -8.51
N TRP A 127 -6.56 -7.11 -9.72
CA TRP A 127 -5.88 -5.87 -10.11
C TRP A 127 -6.72 -5.07 -11.10
N ARG A 128 -6.84 -3.77 -10.88
CA ARG A 128 -7.37 -2.81 -11.85
C ARG A 128 -6.34 -1.69 -12.06
N MET A 129 -5.52 -1.85 -13.08
CA MET A 129 -4.44 -0.93 -13.44
C MET A 129 -4.21 -0.92 -14.97
N PRO A 130 -4.10 0.23 -15.61
CA PRO A 130 -4.42 1.55 -15.07
C PRO A 130 -5.92 1.72 -14.85
N CYS A 131 -6.32 2.36 -13.76
CA CYS A 131 -7.72 2.66 -13.49
C CYS A 131 -7.79 3.93 -12.60
N LYS A 132 -8.45 4.95 -13.12
CA LYS A 132 -8.59 6.23 -12.43
C LYS A 132 -9.89 6.25 -11.63
N ILE A 133 -9.82 6.65 -10.38
CA ILE A 133 -10.98 6.91 -9.55
C ILE A 133 -11.32 8.39 -9.67
N ASP A 134 -12.53 8.68 -10.15
CA ASP A 134 -13.04 10.04 -10.28
C ASP A 134 -13.73 10.50 -9.00
N ASN A 135 -14.50 9.59 -8.34
CA ASN A 135 -15.22 9.92 -7.12
C ASN A 135 -15.36 8.71 -6.18
N VAL A 136 -15.57 8.98 -4.90
CA VAL A 136 -15.90 7.97 -3.87
C VAL A 136 -17.17 8.40 -3.18
N VAL A 137 -18.19 7.57 -3.24
CA VAL A 137 -19.52 7.84 -2.67
C VAL A 137 -19.76 6.85 -1.52
N GLN A 138 -20.04 7.37 -0.33
CA GLN A 138 -20.49 6.55 0.79
C GLN A 138 -21.98 6.23 0.62
N GLN A 139 -22.35 4.97 0.79
CA GLN A 139 -23.74 4.52 0.71
C GLN A 139 -24.45 4.68 2.06
N VAL A 140 -25.76 4.93 2.01
CA VAL A 140 -26.58 5.17 3.22
C VAL A 140 -26.68 3.93 4.11
N ASP A 141 -26.71 2.75 3.50
CA ASP A 141 -26.76 1.44 4.15
C ASP A 141 -25.37 0.86 4.50
N GLY A 142 -24.35 1.65 4.31
CA GLY A 142 -22.96 1.30 4.56
C GLY A 142 -22.21 0.86 3.31
N GLY A 143 -20.88 0.96 3.36
CA GLY A 143 -20.01 0.70 2.24
C GLY A 143 -19.82 1.91 1.33
N PHE A 144 -19.23 1.67 0.15
CA PHE A 144 -18.80 2.71 -0.78
C PHE A 144 -18.99 2.28 -2.22
N VAL A 145 -19.22 3.26 -3.09
CA VAL A 145 -19.11 3.14 -4.54
C VAL A 145 -17.94 3.97 -5.02
N LEU A 146 -17.01 3.34 -5.71
CA LEU A 146 -15.93 4.03 -6.42
C LEU A 146 -16.37 4.20 -7.89
N GLN A 147 -16.54 5.44 -8.29
CA GLN A 147 -16.80 5.79 -9.69
C GLN A 147 -15.45 5.87 -10.41
N THR A 148 -15.25 5.02 -11.41
CA THR A 148 -13.98 4.93 -12.12
C THR A 148 -14.16 5.08 -13.62
N ASP A 149 -13.09 5.37 -14.34
CA ASP A 149 -13.04 5.44 -15.80
C ASP A 149 -13.35 4.10 -16.49
N SER A 150 -13.39 3.01 -15.74
CA SER A 150 -13.68 1.65 -16.24
C SER A 150 -14.95 1.04 -15.60
N GLY A 151 -15.83 1.90 -15.07
CA GLY A 151 -17.09 1.54 -14.43
C GLY A 151 -17.04 1.56 -12.91
N ASP A 152 -18.21 1.55 -12.30
CA ASP A 152 -18.37 1.65 -10.85
C ASP A 152 -18.01 0.35 -10.14
N ILE A 153 -17.45 0.48 -8.93
CA ILE A 153 -17.06 -0.67 -8.09
C ILE A 153 -17.65 -0.47 -6.70
N GLU A 154 -18.48 -1.42 -6.27
CA GLU A 154 -19.04 -1.44 -4.93
C GLU A 154 -18.14 -2.20 -3.95
N THR A 155 -18.03 -1.70 -2.71
CA THR A 155 -17.22 -2.31 -1.66
C THR A 155 -17.71 -1.97 -0.26
N ALA A 156 -17.46 -2.85 0.69
CA ALA A 156 -17.73 -2.58 2.09
C ALA A 156 -16.68 -1.65 2.74
N SER A 157 -15.42 -1.66 2.24
CA SER A 157 -14.33 -0.88 2.84
C SER A 157 -13.34 -0.39 1.79
N ILE A 158 -12.76 0.78 2.03
CA ILE A 158 -11.68 1.37 1.21
C ILE A 158 -10.46 1.61 2.06
N VAL A 159 -9.29 1.27 1.52
CA VAL A 159 -8.00 1.63 2.09
C VAL A 159 -7.28 2.57 1.12
N ILE A 160 -7.06 3.80 1.55
CA ILE A 160 -6.32 4.80 0.79
C ILE A 160 -4.83 4.65 1.07
N ALA A 161 -4.08 4.17 0.09
CA ALA A 161 -2.64 3.89 0.18
C ALA A 161 -1.83 4.55 -0.95
N THR A 162 -2.32 5.69 -1.46
CA THR A 162 -1.74 6.38 -2.62
C THR A 162 -0.40 7.08 -2.30
N GLY A 163 -0.03 7.13 -1.02
CA GLY A 163 1.13 7.89 -0.57
C GLY A 163 0.89 9.40 -0.59
N GLY A 164 1.92 10.15 -0.29
CA GLY A 164 1.89 11.62 -0.28
C GLY A 164 2.57 12.24 -1.50
N LEU A 165 2.62 13.58 -1.54
CA LEU A 165 3.10 14.39 -2.65
C LEU A 165 4.64 14.47 -2.79
N SER A 166 5.38 13.57 -2.16
CA SER A 166 6.83 13.68 -2.01
C SER A 166 7.62 13.64 -3.33
N ILE A 167 7.10 13.04 -4.39
CA ILE A 167 7.78 12.94 -5.69
C ILE A 167 6.75 13.08 -6.83
N PRO A 168 6.37 14.30 -7.22
CA PRO A 168 5.35 14.53 -8.25
C PRO A 168 5.66 13.87 -9.60
N LYS A 169 6.95 13.80 -9.97
CA LYS A 169 7.41 13.26 -11.26
C LYS A 169 7.10 11.77 -11.47
N ILE A 170 6.78 11.03 -10.42
CA ILE A 170 6.41 9.60 -10.50
C ILE A 170 4.92 9.35 -10.29
N GLY A 171 4.09 10.37 -10.51
CA GLY A 171 2.64 10.23 -10.44
C GLY A 171 2.04 10.41 -9.04
N ALA A 172 2.73 11.07 -8.10
CA ALA A 172 2.14 11.44 -6.84
C ALA A 172 0.96 12.40 -7.05
N THR A 173 -0.18 12.09 -6.41
CA THR A 173 -1.41 12.88 -6.51
C THR A 173 -1.88 13.33 -5.14
N ASP A 174 -2.76 14.34 -5.11
CA ASP A 174 -3.42 14.82 -3.91
C ASP A 174 -4.67 13.98 -3.53
N PHE A 175 -4.87 12.84 -4.17
CA PHE A 175 -6.09 12.03 -4.02
C PHE A 175 -6.41 11.74 -2.55
N ALA A 176 -5.43 11.28 -1.76
CA ALA A 176 -5.63 10.98 -0.34
C ALA A 176 -6.11 12.21 0.44
N TYR A 177 -5.55 13.39 0.14
CA TYR A 177 -5.94 14.64 0.80
C TYR A 177 -7.36 15.07 0.42
N ARG A 178 -7.75 14.91 -0.84
CA ARG A 178 -9.13 15.19 -1.30
C ARG A 178 -10.14 14.27 -0.62
N ILE A 179 -9.83 12.97 -0.52
CA ILE A 179 -10.69 12.01 0.19
C ILE A 179 -10.77 12.34 1.68
N ALA A 180 -9.65 12.65 2.34
CA ALA A 180 -9.67 13.05 3.75
C ALA A 180 -10.57 14.27 3.96
N LYS A 181 -10.46 15.30 3.12
CA LYS A 181 -11.32 16.49 3.16
C LYS A 181 -12.80 16.16 2.91
N GLN A 182 -13.09 15.28 1.96
CA GLN A 182 -14.45 14.85 1.62
C GLN A 182 -15.16 14.19 2.81
N PHE A 183 -14.40 13.48 3.65
CA PHE A 183 -14.90 12.79 4.85
C PHE A 183 -14.63 13.56 6.15
N ASP A 184 -14.39 14.85 6.08
CA ASP A 184 -14.14 15.75 7.22
C ASP A 184 -13.04 15.24 8.17
N LEU A 185 -12.04 14.54 7.64
CA LEU A 185 -10.89 14.08 8.40
C LEU A 185 -9.88 15.22 8.56
N ALA A 186 -9.44 15.44 9.80
CA ALA A 186 -8.39 16.43 10.08
C ALA A 186 -7.09 16.06 9.38
N MET A 187 -6.48 17.05 8.75
CA MET A 187 -5.16 16.91 8.12
C MET A 187 -4.11 17.54 9.04
N VAL A 188 -3.04 16.82 9.27
CA VAL A 188 -1.90 17.23 10.10
C VAL A 188 -0.68 17.47 9.23
#